data_dcc7c87ad45d8071197f674a8f848d38
#
_entry.id   dcc7c87ad45d8071197f674a8f848d38
#
_cell.length_a   1.000
_cell.length_b   1.000
_cell.length_c   1.000
_cell.angle_alpha   90.00
_cell.angle_beta   90.00
_cell.angle_gamma   90.00
#
_symmetry.space_group_name_H-M   'P 1'
#
loop_
_entity.id
_entity.type
_entity.pdbx_description
1 polymer ?
#
loop_
_entity_poly.entity_id
_entity_poly.type
_entity_poly.pdbx_seq_one_letter_code
_entity_poly.pdbx_strand_id
1 'polypeptide(L)'
;MKFNKITITLIFFIFTSCSKPNLCPNFDFNTLEKITTLNNQPYTGRCSKYIDGKIRSIQQYLNGLDYGKWVFYYENGKIQTKGRFNKNGERIGVWRYFYSDGNRKQISKYSKLGERTGMWKVYNQDGDLIDLIDYN
;
A
#
# COMPACT_ATOMS: atom_id res chain seq x y z
N MET A 1 -39.46 -43.37 -31.86
CA MET A 1 -38.16 -43.26 -31.11
C MET A 1 -38.03 -41.83 -30.59
N LYS A 2 -38.11 -41.63 -29.27
CA LYS A 2 -37.95 -40.31 -28.66
C LYS A 2 -36.49 -40.16 -28.21
N PHE A 3 -35.77 -39.21 -28.83
CA PHE A 3 -34.42 -38.86 -28.40
C PHE A 3 -34.47 -37.92 -27.17
N ASN A 4 -34.01 -38.40 -26.02
CA ASN A 4 -33.81 -37.57 -24.85
C ASN A 4 -32.58 -36.69 -25.06
N LYS A 5 -32.79 -35.37 -25.07
CA LYS A 5 -31.68 -34.38 -25.01
C LYS A 5 -31.15 -34.35 -23.59
N ILE A 6 -29.94 -34.86 -23.43
CA ILE A 6 -29.16 -34.70 -22.15
C ILE A 6 -28.58 -33.29 -22.17
N THR A 7 -29.13 -32.42 -21.36
CA THR A 7 -28.57 -31.08 -21.13
C THR A 7 -27.40 -31.20 -20.15
N ILE A 8 -26.17 -31.12 -20.65
CA ILE A 8 -24.97 -31.06 -19.81
C ILE A 8 -24.85 -29.64 -19.32
N THR A 9 -25.23 -29.42 -18.04
CA THR A 9 -24.98 -28.14 -17.35
C THR A 9 -23.51 -28.07 -17.00
N LEU A 10 -22.74 -27.27 -17.75
CA LEU A 10 -21.34 -26.99 -17.44
C LEU A 10 -21.30 -26.08 -16.20
N ILE A 11 -21.03 -26.67 -15.03
CA ILE A 11 -20.79 -25.90 -13.81
C ILE A 11 -19.39 -25.31 -13.92
N PHE A 12 -19.32 -24.01 -14.24
CA PHE A 12 -18.09 -23.24 -14.16
C PHE A 12 -17.74 -23.04 -12.67
N PHE A 13 -16.84 -23.85 -12.15
CA PHE A 13 -16.18 -23.55 -10.88
C PHE A 13 -15.26 -22.35 -11.10
N ILE A 14 -15.74 -21.17 -10.71
CA ILE A 14 -14.89 -20.00 -10.59
C ILE A 14 -13.99 -20.25 -9.37
N PHE A 15 -12.80 -20.79 -9.58
CA PHE A 15 -11.74 -20.75 -8.61
C PHE A 15 -11.33 -19.28 -8.44
N THR A 16 -11.89 -18.60 -7.44
CA THR A 16 -11.29 -17.35 -6.95
C THR A 16 -9.94 -17.74 -6.32
N SER A 17 -8.92 -17.75 -7.15
CA SER A 17 -7.54 -17.84 -6.70
C SER A 17 -7.29 -16.62 -5.83
N CYS A 18 -7.37 -16.80 -4.51
CA CYS A 18 -6.86 -15.84 -3.55
C CYS A 18 -5.34 -15.87 -3.70
N SER A 19 -4.82 -15.14 -4.68
CA SER A 19 -3.38 -15.03 -4.89
C SER A 19 -2.79 -14.39 -3.64
N LYS A 20 -1.99 -15.19 -2.90
CA LYS A 20 -1.18 -14.64 -1.80
C LYS A 20 -0.42 -13.43 -2.36
N PRO A 21 -0.38 -12.32 -1.63
CA PRO A 21 0.38 -11.17 -2.10
C PRO A 21 1.82 -11.61 -2.34
N ASN A 22 2.35 -11.32 -3.54
CA ASN A 22 3.71 -11.67 -3.91
C ASN A 22 4.68 -11.17 -2.84
N LEU A 23 5.59 -12.04 -2.41
CA LEU A 23 6.65 -11.67 -1.49
C LEU A 23 7.54 -10.63 -2.18
N CYS A 24 7.97 -9.58 -1.45
CA CYS A 24 8.94 -8.65 -2.01
C CYS A 24 10.27 -9.39 -2.25
N PRO A 25 10.82 -9.32 -3.46
CA PRO A 25 12.16 -9.84 -3.73
C PRO A 25 13.23 -9.01 -2.99
N ASN A 26 14.46 -9.47 -3.01
CA ASN A 26 15.58 -8.66 -2.57
C ASN A 26 15.81 -7.57 -3.62
N PHE A 27 15.43 -6.36 -3.28
CA PHE A 27 15.60 -5.21 -4.13
C PHE A 27 17.00 -4.59 -3.96
N ASP A 28 17.53 -4.07 -5.05
CA ASP A 28 18.60 -3.11 -5.06
C ASP A 28 18.02 -1.71 -5.18
N PHE A 29 18.74 -0.70 -4.68
CA PHE A 29 18.36 0.70 -4.83
C PHE A 29 19.41 1.41 -5.66
N ASN A 30 19.02 1.87 -6.86
CA ASN A 30 19.87 2.72 -7.68
C ASN A 30 19.90 4.13 -7.09
N THR A 31 20.99 4.50 -6.46
CA THR A 31 21.17 5.79 -5.78
C THR A 31 21.25 6.98 -6.72
N LEU A 32 21.71 6.77 -7.95
CA LEU A 32 21.80 7.84 -8.96
C LEU A 32 20.43 8.22 -9.51
N GLU A 33 19.64 7.21 -9.85
CA GLU A 33 18.29 7.41 -10.40
C GLU A 33 17.21 7.48 -9.31
N LYS A 34 17.57 7.14 -8.07
CA LYS A 34 16.66 7.07 -6.90
C LYS A 34 15.46 6.13 -7.14
N ILE A 35 15.70 5.00 -7.76
CA ILE A 35 14.68 3.99 -8.07
C ILE A 35 15.02 2.63 -7.46
N THR A 36 13.97 1.85 -7.21
CA THR A 36 14.07 0.45 -6.78
C THR A 36 14.25 -0.43 -8.00
N THR A 37 15.28 -1.28 -7.98
CA THR A 37 15.61 -2.20 -9.08
C THR A 37 15.53 -3.66 -8.62
N LEU A 38 15.30 -4.55 -9.58
CA LEU A 38 15.44 -5.98 -9.44
C LEU A 38 16.26 -6.50 -10.61
N ASN A 39 17.40 -7.14 -10.34
CA ASN A 39 18.36 -7.57 -11.36
C ASN A 39 18.79 -6.41 -12.29
N ASN A 40 19.11 -5.25 -11.71
CA ASN A 40 19.49 -4.00 -12.40
C ASN A 40 18.43 -3.43 -13.36
N GLN A 41 17.17 -3.87 -13.24
CA GLN A 41 16.04 -3.31 -14.00
C GLN A 41 15.05 -2.61 -13.06
N PRO A 42 14.45 -1.47 -13.46
CA PRO A 42 13.40 -0.82 -12.67
C PRO A 42 12.24 -1.78 -12.37
N TYR A 43 11.90 -1.94 -11.09
CA TYR A 43 10.86 -2.86 -10.70
C TYR A 43 9.45 -2.27 -10.91
N THR A 44 8.56 -3.05 -11.47
CA THR A 44 7.12 -2.75 -11.53
C THR A 44 6.34 -3.92 -10.94
N GLY A 45 5.53 -3.65 -9.91
CA GLY A 45 4.73 -4.69 -9.27
C GLY A 45 4.26 -4.32 -7.89
N ARG A 46 3.51 -5.24 -7.28
CA ARG A 46 3.06 -5.16 -5.88
C ARG A 46 3.63 -6.33 -5.11
N CYS A 47 4.14 -6.05 -3.93
CA CYS A 47 4.69 -7.08 -3.08
C CYS A 47 4.40 -6.83 -1.59
N SER A 48 4.61 -7.85 -0.76
CA SER A 48 4.50 -7.81 0.69
C SER A 48 5.81 -8.22 1.32
N LYS A 49 6.30 -7.42 2.27
CA LYS A 49 7.49 -7.72 3.06
C LYS A 49 7.08 -8.35 4.38
N TYR A 50 7.74 -9.44 4.73
CA TYR A 50 7.59 -10.11 6.02
C TYR A 50 8.92 -10.11 6.76
N ILE A 51 8.88 -10.02 8.08
CA ILE A 51 10.00 -10.20 8.99
C ILE A 51 9.50 -11.12 10.10
N ASP A 52 10.20 -12.22 10.37
CA ASP A 52 9.83 -13.22 11.36
C ASP A 52 8.38 -13.72 11.19
N GLY A 53 7.99 -13.98 9.93
CA GLY A 53 6.65 -14.47 9.58
C GLY A 53 5.52 -13.43 9.70
N LYS A 54 5.81 -12.22 10.17
CA LYS A 54 4.83 -11.14 10.34
C LYS A 54 4.92 -10.15 9.19
N ILE A 55 3.77 -9.72 8.66
CA ILE A 55 3.72 -8.69 7.62
C ILE A 55 4.25 -7.38 8.18
N ARG A 56 5.13 -6.72 7.42
CA ARG A 56 5.71 -5.41 7.76
C ARG A 56 5.31 -4.32 6.79
N SER A 57 5.10 -4.67 5.52
CA SER A 57 4.59 -3.70 4.57
C SER A 57 3.92 -4.38 3.37
N ILE A 58 3.04 -3.61 2.73
CA ILE A 58 2.53 -3.86 1.38
C ILE A 58 2.94 -2.65 0.56
N GLN A 59 3.64 -2.90 -0.53
CA GLN A 59 4.26 -1.88 -1.37
C GLN A 59 3.89 -2.12 -2.83
N GLN A 60 3.80 -1.06 -3.59
CA GLN A 60 3.56 -1.11 -5.02
C GLN A 60 4.52 -0.15 -5.72
N TYR A 61 5.07 -0.58 -6.84
CA TYR A 61 6.07 0.15 -7.62
C TYR A 61 5.63 0.25 -9.08
N LEU A 62 6.06 1.32 -9.74
CA LEU A 62 5.92 1.52 -11.17
C LEU A 62 7.25 2.08 -11.70
N ASN A 63 7.94 1.31 -12.56
CA ASN A 63 9.25 1.67 -13.10
C ASN A 63 10.26 2.09 -12.02
N GLY A 64 10.30 1.34 -10.92
CA GLY A 64 11.19 1.57 -9.78
C GLY A 64 10.76 2.66 -8.81
N LEU A 65 9.74 3.46 -9.14
CA LEU A 65 9.20 4.49 -8.26
C LEU A 65 8.08 3.94 -7.38
N ASP A 66 7.96 4.48 -6.18
CA ASP A 66 6.84 4.22 -5.29
C ASP A 66 5.53 4.57 -6.01
N TYR A 67 4.54 3.66 -6.00
CA TYR A 67 3.28 3.85 -6.71
C TYR A 67 2.10 3.25 -5.95
N GLY A 68 0.91 3.80 -6.17
CA GLY A 68 -0.33 3.21 -5.69
C GLY A 68 -0.44 3.18 -4.16
N LYS A 69 -1.07 2.14 -3.62
CA LYS A 69 -1.29 2.01 -2.17
C LYS A 69 -0.08 1.44 -1.47
N TRP A 70 0.32 2.09 -0.37
CA TRP A 70 1.34 1.61 0.55
C TRP A 70 0.78 1.48 1.96
N VAL A 71 1.13 0.39 2.64
CA VAL A 71 0.75 0.13 4.03
C VAL A 71 1.96 -0.40 4.77
N PHE A 72 2.27 0.18 5.92
CA PHE A 72 3.27 -0.29 6.86
C PHE A 72 2.60 -0.76 8.15
N TYR A 73 3.16 -1.77 8.76
CA TYR A 73 2.65 -2.38 9.96
C TYR A 73 3.70 -2.38 11.07
N TYR A 74 3.24 -2.20 12.29
CA TYR A 74 4.01 -2.48 13.49
C TYR A 74 4.23 -3.98 13.65
N GLU A 75 5.15 -4.34 14.55
CA GLU A 75 5.41 -5.74 14.90
C GLU A 75 4.20 -6.48 15.47
N ASN A 76 3.33 -5.77 16.17
CA ASN A 76 2.08 -6.29 16.71
C ASN A 76 0.96 -6.47 15.64
N GLY A 77 1.27 -6.23 14.35
CA GLY A 77 0.33 -6.39 13.24
C GLY A 77 -0.62 -5.21 13.02
N LYS A 78 -0.62 -4.20 13.89
CA LYS A 78 -1.42 -2.99 13.68
C LYS A 78 -0.80 -2.09 12.62
N ILE A 79 -1.64 -1.36 11.90
CA ILE A 79 -1.19 -0.42 10.86
C ILE A 79 -0.40 0.72 11.54
N GLN A 80 0.80 0.97 11.02
CA GLN A 80 1.64 2.11 11.39
C GLN A 80 1.36 3.32 10.49
N THR A 81 1.34 3.08 9.17
CA THR A 81 1.17 4.14 8.18
C THR A 81 0.46 3.59 6.95
N LYS A 82 -0.42 4.40 6.35
CA LYS A 82 -1.00 4.08 5.04
C LYS A 82 -1.24 5.33 4.22
N GLY A 83 -1.04 5.21 2.91
CA GLY A 83 -1.24 6.29 1.96
C GLY A 83 -1.13 5.82 0.51
N ARG A 84 -0.98 6.78 -0.38
CA ARG A 84 -0.85 6.52 -1.83
C ARG A 84 0.21 7.42 -2.44
N PHE A 85 0.87 6.87 -3.46
CA PHE A 85 1.77 7.60 -4.35
C PHE A 85 1.18 7.70 -5.75
N ASN A 86 1.51 8.77 -6.47
CA ASN A 86 1.22 8.93 -7.89
C ASN A 86 2.29 8.24 -8.75
N LYS A 87 2.17 8.34 -10.07
CA LYS A 87 3.12 7.73 -11.02
C LYS A 87 4.54 8.31 -10.98
N ASN A 88 4.72 9.47 -10.37
CA ASN A 88 6.02 10.14 -10.21
C ASN A 88 6.69 9.81 -8.86
N GLY A 89 6.10 8.92 -8.03
CA GLY A 89 6.63 8.61 -6.71
C GLY A 89 6.30 9.64 -5.63
N GLU A 90 5.36 10.54 -5.88
CA GLU A 90 4.98 11.60 -4.94
C GLU A 90 3.77 11.19 -4.11
N ARG A 91 3.75 11.56 -2.84
CA ARG A 91 2.60 11.31 -1.95
C ARG A 91 1.38 12.08 -2.42
N ILE A 92 0.21 11.42 -2.50
CA ILE A 92 -1.06 12.04 -2.88
C ILE A 92 -2.20 11.66 -1.94
N GLY A 93 -3.23 12.52 -1.88
CA GLY A 93 -4.43 12.27 -1.10
C GLY A 93 -4.17 12.28 0.39
N VAL A 94 -4.84 11.41 1.13
CA VAL A 94 -4.77 11.38 2.59
C VAL A 94 -3.83 10.30 3.08
N TRP A 95 -2.79 10.72 3.81
CA TRP A 95 -1.88 9.86 4.55
C TRP A 95 -2.29 9.79 6.01
N ARG A 96 -2.30 8.58 6.58
CA ARG A 96 -2.67 8.32 7.96
C ARG A 96 -1.56 7.60 8.68
N TYR A 97 -1.20 8.13 9.85
CA TYR A 97 -0.20 7.57 10.74
C TYR A 97 -0.88 7.18 12.05
N PHE A 98 -0.45 6.11 12.65
CA PHE A 98 -1.03 5.57 13.87
C PHE A 98 0.07 5.29 14.89
N TYR A 99 -0.28 5.28 16.14
CA TYR A 99 0.53 4.74 17.22
C TYR A 99 0.46 3.20 17.24
N SER A 100 1.35 2.56 18.00
CA SER A 100 1.40 1.10 18.12
C SER A 100 0.18 0.47 18.80
N ASP A 101 -0.54 1.26 19.59
CA ASP A 101 -1.83 0.88 20.18
C ASP A 101 -3.00 0.95 19.18
N GLY A 102 -2.79 1.58 18.00
CA GLY A 102 -3.76 1.74 16.91
C GLY A 102 -4.48 3.10 16.92
N ASN A 103 -4.23 3.95 17.92
CA ASN A 103 -4.76 5.31 17.95
C ASN A 103 -4.17 6.16 16.83
N ARG A 104 -4.91 7.16 16.36
CA ARG A 104 -4.43 8.08 15.32
C ARG A 104 -3.29 8.93 15.86
N LYS A 105 -2.20 9.00 15.10
CA LYS A 105 -1.07 9.88 15.38
C LYS A 105 -1.12 11.14 14.51
N GLN A 106 -1.38 10.98 13.21
CA GLN A 106 -1.40 12.11 12.28
C GLN A 106 -2.27 11.82 11.07
N ILE A 107 -2.91 12.85 10.54
CA ILE A 107 -3.57 12.86 9.23
C ILE A 107 -2.96 13.99 8.42
N SER A 108 -2.39 13.65 7.26
CA SER A 108 -1.76 14.58 6.33
C SER A 108 -2.48 14.53 4.99
N LYS A 109 -2.58 15.67 4.31
CA LYS A 109 -3.18 15.77 2.99
C LYS A 109 -2.15 16.26 1.98
N TYR A 110 -2.21 15.68 0.78
CA TYR A 110 -1.35 16.05 -0.35
C TYR A 110 -2.19 16.26 -1.60
N SER A 111 -1.81 17.23 -2.41
CA SER A 111 -2.41 17.48 -3.72
C SER A 111 -2.12 16.30 -4.69
N LYS A 112 -2.69 16.37 -5.90
CA LYS A 112 -2.37 15.39 -6.97
C LYS A 112 -0.92 15.50 -7.46
N LEU A 113 -0.26 16.63 -7.17
CA LEU A 113 1.13 16.93 -7.54
C LEU A 113 2.12 16.72 -6.38
N GLY A 114 1.67 16.10 -5.28
CA GLY A 114 2.54 15.77 -4.15
C GLY A 114 2.79 16.90 -3.16
N GLU A 115 2.19 18.07 -3.35
CA GLU A 115 2.34 19.21 -2.46
C GLU A 115 1.52 19.02 -1.17
N ARG A 116 2.01 19.55 -0.07
CA ARG A 116 1.25 19.60 1.19
C ARG A 116 0.04 20.51 0.99
N THR A 117 -1.14 20.10 1.47
CA THR A 117 -2.36 20.89 1.30
C THR A 117 -3.33 20.67 2.45
N GLY A 118 -4.17 21.66 2.69
CA GLY A 118 -5.24 21.64 3.69
C GLY A 118 -4.75 21.44 5.12
N MET A 119 -5.68 21.19 6.01
CA MET A 119 -5.40 21.04 7.44
C MET A 119 -4.80 19.65 7.75
N TRP A 120 -3.59 19.63 8.28
CA TRP A 120 -2.98 18.45 8.88
C TRP A 120 -3.33 18.40 10.35
N LYS A 121 -3.63 17.21 10.85
CA LYS A 121 -4.05 16.98 12.23
C LYS A 121 -3.04 16.10 12.94
N VAL A 122 -2.61 16.50 14.13
CA VAL A 122 -1.71 15.73 14.99
C VAL A 122 -2.43 15.42 16.30
N TYR A 123 -2.33 14.19 16.75
CA TYR A 123 -2.98 13.68 17.96
C TYR A 123 -1.95 13.13 18.92
N ASN A 124 -2.22 13.23 20.23
CA ASN A 124 -1.47 12.49 21.23
C ASN A 124 -1.90 11.01 21.27
N GLN A 125 -1.28 10.23 22.13
CA GLN A 125 -1.56 8.80 22.24
C GLN A 125 -2.94 8.50 22.86
N ASP A 126 -3.49 9.44 23.63
CA ASP A 126 -4.83 9.36 24.23
C ASP A 126 -5.93 9.66 23.22
N GLY A 127 -5.55 10.17 22.04
CA GLY A 127 -6.47 10.49 20.92
C GLY A 127 -6.90 11.95 20.87
N ASP A 128 -6.38 12.81 21.76
CA ASP A 128 -6.66 14.23 21.74
C ASP A 128 -5.93 14.93 20.61
N LEU A 129 -6.60 15.87 19.97
CA LEU A 129 -6.00 16.73 18.95
C LEU A 129 -5.07 17.74 19.62
N ILE A 130 -3.77 17.66 19.30
CA ILE A 130 -2.74 18.52 19.92
C ILE A 130 -2.18 19.57 18.97
N ASP A 131 -2.38 19.39 17.63
CA ASP A 131 -1.89 20.36 16.66
C ASP A 131 -2.74 20.35 15.37
N LEU A 132 -2.85 21.53 14.76
CA LEU A 132 -3.46 21.78 13.46
C LEU A 132 -2.51 22.61 12.61
N ILE A 133 -1.97 22.03 11.55
CA ILE A 133 -1.05 22.70 10.65
C ILE A 133 -1.79 23.01 9.34
N ASP A 134 -1.89 24.28 8.99
CA ASP A 134 -2.56 24.73 7.77
C ASP A 134 -1.57 24.90 6.62
N TYR A 135 -1.85 24.23 5.51
CA TYR A 135 -1.09 24.29 4.26
C TYR A 135 -1.94 24.82 3.08
N ASN A 136 -2.94 25.67 3.38
CA ASN A 136 -3.75 26.34 2.35
C ASN A 136 -3.07 27.60 1.82
#